data_ca62c8e0dd3ddb698c1b77d3b52c7621
#
_entry.id   ca62c8e0dd3ddb698c1b77d3b52c7621
#
_cell.length_a   1.000
_cell.length_b   1.000
_cell.length_c   1.000
_cell.angle_alpha   90.00
_cell.angle_beta   90.00
_cell.angle_gamma   90.00
#
_symmetry.space_group_name_H-M   'P 1'
#
loop_
_entity.id
_entity.type
_entity.pdbx_description
1 polymer ?
#
loop_
_entity_poly.entity_id
_entity_poly.type
_entity_poly.pdbx_seq_one_letter_code
_entity_poly.pdbx_strand_id
1 'polypeptide(L)'
;MKQYKIIVIYSILNDDQKKFYEEELEKYGLERLGVQDIFVLPLEEYRTKVQAFKAYLRAYSRKHLDSQDTVLFVESRMNEDRTLTTMLQTDLMRDNE
;
A
#
# COMPACT_ATOMS: atom_id res chain seq x y z
N MET A 1 0.05 11.22 -17.46
CA MET A 1 0.05 9.93 -16.75
C MET A 1 0.18 10.19 -15.25
N LYS A 2 -0.77 9.70 -14.47
CA LYS A 2 -0.69 9.87 -13.00
C LYS A 2 0.44 9.02 -12.44
N GLN A 3 1.24 9.63 -11.57
CA GLN A 3 2.28 8.93 -10.83
C GLN A 3 1.83 8.71 -9.40
N TYR A 4 2.24 7.59 -8.83
CA TYR A 4 1.84 7.19 -7.48
C TYR A 4 3.07 7.03 -6.59
N LYS A 5 2.95 7.49 -5.36
CA LYS A 5 3.99 7.34 -4.34
C LYS A 5 3.99 5.93 -3.75
N ILE A 6 2.80 5.39 -3.55
CA ILE A 6 2.59 4.06 -2.99
C ILE A 6 1.52 3.35 -3.81
N ILE A 7 1.73 2.06 -4.04
CA ILE A 7 0.72 1.17 -4.61
C ILE A 7 0.60 -0.03 -3.68
N VAL A 8 -0.61 -0.31 -3.21
CA VAL A 8 -0.89 -1.47 -2.36
C VAL A 8 -1.77 -2.42 -3.15
N ILE A 9 -1.27 -3.62 -3.37
CA ILE A 9 -1.98 -4.69 -4.07
C ILE A 9 -2.27 -5.78 -3.05
N TYR A 10 -3.52 -6.14 -2.89
CA TYR A 10 -3.90 -7.08 -1.84
C TYR A 10 -4.85 -8.15 -2.34
N SER A 11 -4.82 -9.29 -1.66
CA SER A 11 -5.76 -10.39 -1.85
C SER A 11 -6.16 -10.87 -0.46
N ILE A 12 -7.36 -10.52 -0.03
CA ILE A 12 -7.88 -10.84 1.30
C ILE A 12 -9.17 -11.63 1.10
N LEU A 13 -9.21 -12.85 1.65
CA LEU A 13 -10.30 -13.78 1.40
C LEU A 13 -11.55 -13.50 2.21
N ASN A 14 -11.40 -13.01 3.44
CA ASN A 14 -12.54 -12.69 4.30
C ASN A 14 -13.07 -11.31 3.95
N ASP A 15 -14.35 -11.23 3.57
CA ASP A 15 -14.96 -9.98 3.10
C ASP A 15 -14.96 -8.88 4.15
N ASP A 16 -15.21 -9.23 5.42
CA ASP A 16 -15.21 -8.25 6.51
C ASP A 16 -13.81 -7.71 6.77
N GLN A 17 -12.81 -8.58 6.78
CA GLN A 17 -11.42 -8.17 6.95
C GLN A 17 -10.96 -7.32 5.78
N LYS A 18 -11.35 -7.67 4.56
CA LYS A 18 -11.05 -6.91 3.36
C LYS A 18 -11.60 -5.49 3.49
N LYS A 19 -12.86 -5.37 3.91
CA LYS A 19 -13.50 -4.07 4.07
C LYS A 19 -12.80 -3.22 5.13
N PHE A 20 -12.46 -3.81 6.28
CA PHE A 20 -11.74 -3.09 7.33
C PHE A 20 -10.35 -2.65 6.86
N TYR A 21 -9.67 -3.50 6.10
CA TYR A 21 -8.36 -3.17 5.54
C TYR A 21 -8.45 -1.98 4.59
N GLU A 22 -9.44 -1.99 3.72
CA GLU A 22 -9.68 -0.90 2.77
C GLU A 22 -9.98 0.42 3.49
N GLU A 23 -10.76 0.37 4.57
CA GLU A 23 -11.04 1.55 5.37
C GLU A 23 -9.76 2.12 6.00
N GLU A 24 -8.85 1.26 6.45
CA GLU A 24 -7.55 1.71 6.98
C GLU A 24 -6.71 2.39 5.91
N LEU A 25 -6.69 1.85 4.69
CA LEU A 25 -5.96 2.48 3.59
C LEU A 25 -6.54 3.87 3.28
N GLU A 26 -7.86 3.99 3.28
CA GLU A 26 -8.53 5.26 3.01
C GLU A 26 -8.23 6.32 4.07
N LYS A 27 -8.08 5.92 5.33
CA LYS A 27 -7.71 6.85 6.42
C LYS A 27 -6.38 7.54 6.17
N TYR A 28 -5.47 6.89 5.45
CA TYR A 28 -4.15 7.45 5.14
C TYR A 28 -4.10 8.14 3.79
N GLY A 29 -5.24 8.33 3.16
CA GLY A 29 -5.34 9.09 1.92
C GLY A 29 -5.19 8.27 0.65
N LEU A 30 -5.12 6.94 0.75
CA LEU A 30 -5.07 6.10 -0.43
C LEU A 30 -6.44 6.00 -1.07
N GLU A 31 -6.45 5.81 -2.38
CA GLU A 31 -7.66 5.70 -3.19
C GLU A 31 -7.66 4.38 -3.96
N ARG A 32 -8.84 3.81 -4.14
CA ARG A 32 -8.97 2.61 -4.97
C ARG A 32 -8.67 2.93 -6.43
N LEU A 33 -7.88 2.09 -7.05
CA LEU A 33 -7.57 2.21 -8.47
C LEU A 33 -8.55 1.31 -9.28
N GLY A 34 -9.58 1.93 -9.83
CA GLY A 34 -10.57 1.21 -10.63
C GLY A 34 -11.40 0.25 -9.79
N VAL A 35 -11.64 -0.95 -10.32
CA VAL A 35 -12.47 -1.98 -9.68
C VAL A 35 -11.63 -3.12 -9.09
N GLN A 36 -10.31 -3.02 -9.19
CA GLN A 36 -9.40 -4.05 -8.71
C GLN A 36 -9.05 -3.84 -7.25
N ASP A 37 -8.48 -4.86 -6.63
CA ASP A 37 -8.01 -4.80 -5.24
C ASP A 37 -6.64 -4.12 -5.18
N ILE A 38 -6.62 -2.86 -5.59
CA ILE A 38 -5.43 -2.01 -5.65
C ILE A 38 -5.80 -0.63 -5.10
N PHE A 39 -5.01 -0.17 -4.12
CA PHE A 39 -5.11 1.19 -3.61
C PHE A 39 -3.82 1.94 -3.90
N VAL A 40 -3.93 3.22 -4.17
CA VAL A 40 -2.79 4.05 -4.56
C VAL A 40 -2.76 5.34 -3.76
N LEU A 41 -1.55 5.85 -3.52
CA LEU A 41 -1.34 7.19 -2.96
C LEU A 41 -0.71 8.05 -4.05
N PRO A 42 -1.38 9.15 -4.45
CA PRO A 42 -0.83 10.04 -5.47
C PRO A 42 0.51 10.66 -5.05
N LEU A 43 1.36 10.95 -6.02
CA LEU A 43 2.69 11.49 -5.77
C LEU A 43 2.64 12.85 -5.08
N GLU A 44 1.61 13.64 -5.35
CA GLU A 44 1.44 14.97 -4.79
C GLU A 44 0.84 14.99 -3.37
N GLU A 45 0.51 13.83 -2.81
CA GLU A 45 0.01 13.77 -1.44
C GLU A 45 1.17 13.81 -0.45
N TYR A 46 1.23 14.86 0.36
CA TYR A 46 2.34 15.09 1.29
C TYR A 46 1.99 14.82 2.75
N ARG A 47 0.73 14.55 3.05
CA ARG A 47 0.28 14.35 4.44
C ARG A 47 0.72 13.01 5.01
N THR A 48 0.81 12.01 4.16
CA THR A 48 1.15 10.66 4.60
C THR A 48 2.66 10.48 4.60
N LYS A 49 3.19 10.13 5.77
CA LYS A 49 4.60 9.79 5.91
C LYS A 49 4.76 8.33 5.50
N VAL A 50 5.42 8.12 4.37
CA VAL A 50 5.51 6.81 3.72
C VAL A 50 6.09 5.73 4.66
N GLN A 51 7.20 6.02 5.34
CA GLN A 51 7.84 5.02 6.18
C GLN A 51 7.01 4.68 7.41
N ALA A 52 6.36 5.67 8.02
CA ALA A 52 5.48 5.43 9.16
C ALA A 52 4.25 4.62 8.74
N PHE A 53 3.68 4.94 7.59
CA PHE A 53 2.54 4.20 7.06
C PHE A 53 2.92 2.76 6.74
N LYS A 54 4.08 2.56 6.12
CA LYS A 54 4.59 1.22 5.79
C LYS A 54 4.74 0.36 7.04
N ALA A 55 5.33 0.91 8.11
CA ALA A 55 5.49 0.19 9.36
C ALA A 55 4.14 -0.15 10.00
N TYR A 56 3.22 0.81 9.99
CA TYR A 56 1.87 0.60 10.50
C TYR A 56 1.14 -0.51 9.73
N LEU A 57 1.20 -0.46 8.41
CA LEU A 57 0.51 -1.41 7.55
C LEU A 57 1.06 -2.82 7.74
N ARG A 58 2.38 -2.94 7.91
CA ARG A 58 3.01 -4.23 8.19
C ARG A 58 2.50 -4.82 9.51
N ALA A 59 2.46 -4.01 10.56
CA ALA A 59 1.98 -4.45 11.86
C ALA A 59 0.49 -4.83 11.80
N TYR A 60 -0.32 -4.02 11.14
CA TYR A 60 -1.75 -4.29 10.96
C TYR A 60 -1.97 -5.59 10.18
N SER A 61 -1.23 -5.79 9.10
CA SER A 61 -1.36 -6.98 8.26
C SER A 61 -1.02 -8.25 9.04
N ARG A 62 0.05 -8.21 9.83
CA ARG A 62 0.44 -9.37 10.64
C ARG A 62 -0.57 -9.69 11.72
N LYS A 63 -1.20 -8.66 12.28
CA LYS A 63 -2.16 -8.83 13.39
C LYS A 63 -3.52 -9.31 12.93
N HIS A 64 -4.00 -8.83 11.78
CA HIS A 64 -5.40 -9.00 11.38
C HIS A 64 -5.62 -9.91 10.18
N LEU A 65 -4.61 -10.15 9.37
CA LEU A 65 -4.76 -10.97 8.18
C LEU A 65 -4.35 -12.42 8.42
N ASP A 66 -4.96 -13.32 7.66
CA ASP A 66 -4.68 -14.75 7.73
C ASP A 66 -3.46 -15.11 6.88
N SER A 67 -2.93 -16.31 7.08
CA SER A 67 -1.76 -16.80 6.35
C SER A 67 -2.01 -16.95 4.85
N GLN A 68 -3.28 -17.03 4.43
CA GLN A 68 -3.66 -17.14 3.02
C GLN A 68 -3.78 -15.79 2.33
N ASP A 69 -3.81 -14.72 3.12
CA ASP A 69 -3.92 -13.36 2.59
C ASP A 69 -2.56 -12.85 2.16
N THR A 70 -2.55 -12.04 1.10
CA THR A 70 -1.31 -11.41 0.61
C THR A 70 -1.52 -9.91 0.47
N VAL A 71 -0.49 -9.15 0.83
CA VAL A 71 -0.46 -7.70 0.63
C VAL A 71 0.91 -7.33 0.10
N LEU A 72 0.94 -6.73 -1.06
CA LEU A 72 2.16 -6.26 -1.71
C LEU A 72 2.19 -4.74 -1.63
N PHE A 73 3.25 -4.22 -1.06
CA PHE A 73 3.48 -2.78 -0.91
C PHE A 73 4.54 -2.35 -1.91
N VAL A 74 4.18 -1.47 -2.84
CA VAL A 74 5.11 -0.96 -3.83
C VAL A 74 5.35 0.51 -3.55
N GLU A 75 6.60 0.86 -3.32
CA GLU A 75 7.02 2.22 -3.04
C GLU A 75 7.80 2.76 -4.23
N SER A 76 7.44 3.97 -4.66
CA SER A 76 8.09 4.66 -5.76
C SER A 76 9.02 5.71 -5.18
N ARG A 77 10.32 5.68 -5.53
CA ARG A 77 11.30 6.64 -5.07
C ARG A 77 11.84 7.42 -6.25
N MET A 78 11.83 8.74 -6.13
CA MET A 78 12.44 9.60 -7.14
C MET A 78 13.94 9.72 -6.90
N ASN A 79 14.70 9.89 -7.97
CA ASN A 79 16.11 10.18 -7.89
C ASN A 79 16.36 11.56 -7.28
N GLU A 80 17.58 11.80 -6.78
CA GLU A 80 17.95 13.07 -6.17
C GLU A 80 17.79 14.25 -7.13
N ASP A 81 17.99 14.04 -8.41
CA ASP A 81 17.85 15.07 -9.44
C ASP A 81 16.40 15.22 -9.91
N ARG A 82 15.46 14.52 -9.29
CA ARG A 82 14.03 14.56 -9.61
C ARG A 82 13.70 14.16 -11.05
N THR A 83 14.56 13.41 -11.69
CA THR A 83 14.22 12.83 -12.98
C THR A 83 13.23 11.67 -12.77
N LEU A 84 12.50 11.34 -13.81
CA LEU A 84 11.38 10.39 -13.75
C LEU A 84 11.81 8.92 -13.55
N THR A 85 13.08 8.66 -13.33
CA THR A 85 13.55 7.31 -13.08
C THR A 85 13.22 6.95 -11.65
N THR A 86 12.11 6.29 -11.45
CA THR A 86 11.71 5.82 -10.14
C THR A 86 12.26 4.42 -9.90
N MET A 87 12.89 4.23 -8.75
CA MET A 87 13.18 2.90 -8.26
C MET A 87 11.93 2.36 -7.57
N LEU A 88 11.45 1.22 -8.04
CA LEU A 88 10.33 0.55 -7.40
C LEU A 88 10.88 -0.39 -6.35
N GLN A 89 10.49 -0.17 -5.11
CA GLN A 89 10.81 -1.06 -4.00
C GLN A 89 9.54 -1.79 -3.59
N THR A 90 9.60 -3.12 -3.59
CA THR A 90 8.46 -3.97 -3.31
C THR A 90 8.68 -4.72 -2.01
N ASP A 91 7.70 -4.67 -1.11
CA ASP A 91 7.74 -5.38 0.17
C ASP A 91 6.45 -6.15 0.40
N LEU A 92 6.57 -7.36 0.91
CA LEU A 92 5.42 -8.12 1.39
C LEU A 92 5.09 -7.65 2.81
N MET A 93 3.85 -7.26 3.01
CA MET A 93 3.38 -6.80 4.33
C MET A 93 3.04 -7.96 5.24
N ARG A 94 2.84 -9.14 4.69
CA ARG A 94 2.58 -10.35 5.45
C ARG A 94 3.47 -11.48 4.96
N ASP A 95 4.29 -11.97 5.85
CA ASP A 95 5.17 -13.12 5.58
C ASP A 95 4.44 -14.41 5.92
N ASN A 96 4.59 -15.41 5.07
CA ASN A 96 4.11 -16.76 5.33
C ASN A 96 5.13 -17.47 6.24
N GLU A 97 5.00 -17.25 7.51
CA GLU A 97 5.76 -18.03 8.48
C GLU A 97 4.92 -19.16 9.02
#